data_fdd2f38d88bd60caf758253e991e0750
#
_entry.id   fdd2f38d88bd60caf758253e991e0750
#
_cell.length_a   1.000
_cell.length_b   1.000
_cell.length_c   1.000
_cell.angle_alpha   90.00
_cell.angle_beta   90.00
_cell.angle_gamma   90.00
#
_symmetry.space_group_name_H-M   'P 1'
#
loop_
_entity.id
_entity.type
_entity.pdbx_description
1 polymer ?
#
loop_
_entity_poly.entity_id
_entity_poly.type
_entity_poly.pdbx_seq_one_letter_code
_entity_poly.pdbx_strand_id
1 'polypeptide(L)'
;MTEANPDVERLRQLLALVEREQFHLLGVRERLFGALPDPQLTADWLRRTLAAPEGIDRVESFGAKFARMQDTLVDKLLPALLRASAEQPGTALDNLHRAERLGLLQQADEWPAMRLIRNRLVHEYFERPEAMLPALVRARQFVAILCAAHTAIRQYAQERFGE
;
A
#
# COMPACT_ATOMS: atom_id res chain seq x y z
N MET A 1 33.22 18.58 -4.89
CA MET A 1 31.94 17.98 -5.37
C MET A 1 31.72 16.71 -4.57
N THR A 2 30.66 16.66 -3.79
CA THR A 2 30.26 15.44 -3.11
C THR A 2 29.56 14.57 -4.14
N GLU A 3 30.10 13.40 -4.44
CA GLU A 3 29.38 12.45 -5.30
C GLU A 3 28.04 12.13 -4.65
N ALA A 4 26.98 12.21 -5.42
CA ALA A 4 25.64 11.87 -4.95
C ALA A 4 25.63 10.40 -4.53
N ASN A 5 25.20 10.12 -3.31
CA ASN A 5 25.09 8.74 -2.82
C ASN A 5 24.03 8.00 -3.64
N PRO A 6 24.40 6.96 -4.40
CA PRO A 6 23.45 6.26 -5.27
C PRO A 6 22.29 5.61 -4.51
N ASP A 7 22.50 5.20 -3.27
CA ASP A 7 21.42 4.63 -2.45
C ASP A 7 20.41 5.68 -2.03
N VAL A 8 20.87 6.88 -1.71
CA VAL A 8 19.98 8.02 -1.40
C VAL A 8 19.19 8.44 -2.65
N GLU A 9 19.84 8.48 -3.80
CA GLU A 9 19.17 8.81 -5.06
C GLU A 9 18.11 7.75 -5.41
N ARG A 10 18.44 6.47 -5.23
CA ARG A 10 17.47 5.38 -5.44
C ARG A 10 16.27 5.50 -4.48
N LEU A 11 16.53 5.84 -3.22
CA LEU A 11 15.47 6.07 -2.22
C LEU A 11 14.54 7.21 -2.67
N ARG A 12 15.08 8.32 -3.15
CA ARG A 12 14.28 9.45 -3.65
C ARG A 12 13.40 9.06 -4.84
N GLN A 13 13.95 8.30 -5.78
CA GLN A 13 13.19 7.80 -6.93
C GLN A 13 12.03 6.92 -6.51
N LEU A 14 12.23 6.04 -5.54
CA LEU A 14 11.20 5.15 -5.04
C LEU A 14 10.14 5.89 -4.21
N LEU A 15 10.53 6.90 -3.45
CA LEU A 15 9.57 7.77 -2.76
C LEU A 15 8.65 8.48 -3.76
N ALA A 16 9.20 8.99 -4.85
CA ALA A 16 8.41 9.62 -5.91
C ALA A 16 7.48 8.61 -6.61
N LEU A 17 7.93 7.38 -6.82
CA LEU A 17 7.12 6.31 -7.40
C LEU A 17 5.94 5.97 -6.48
N VAL A 18 6.19 5.75 -5.19
CA VAL A 18 5.13 5.44 -4.21
C VAL A 18 4.13 6.60 -4.10
N GLU A 19 4.58 7.83 -4.17
CA GLU A 19 3.68 9.00 -4.17
C GLU A 19 2.70 8.95 -5.35
N ARG A 20 3.16 8.60 -6.55
CA ARG A 20 2.29 8.42 -7.72
C ARG A 20 1.35 7.23 -7.54
N GLU A 21 1.84 6.12 -7.03
CA GLU A 21 1.01 4.95 -6.74
C GLU A 21 -0.07 5.26 -5.70
N GLN A 22 0.27 6.03 -4.67
CA GLN A 22 -0.68 6.51 -3.66
C GLN A 22 -1.76 7.40 -4.29
N PHE A 23 -1.37 8.32 -5.15
CA PHE A 23 -2.34 9.19 -5.85
C PHE A 23 -3.36 8.38 -6.63
N HIS A 24 -2.90 7.37 -7.37
CA HIS A 24 -3.78 6.49 -8.15
C HIS A 24 -4.68 5.64 -7.26
N LEU A 25 -4.14 5.11 -6.16
CA LEU A 25 -4.91 4.30 -5.20
C LEU A 25 -5.98 5.13 -4.51
N LEU A 26 -5.66 6.32 -4.03
CA LEU A 26 -6.63 7.21 -3.40
C LEU A 26 -7.73 7.64 -4.36
N GLY A 27 -7.39 7.85 -5.63
CA GLY A 27 -8.36 8.18 -6.66
C GLY A 27 -9.37 7.07 -6.90
N VAL A 28 -8.92 5.82 -7.05
CA VAL A 28 -9.84 4.69 -7.25
C VAL A 28 -10.61 4.35 -5.98
N ARG A 29 -10.01 4.50 -4.81
CA ARG A 29 -10.72 4.36 -3.52
C ARG A 29 -11.92 5.29 -3.46
N GLU A 30 -11.73 6.55 -3.83
CA GLU A 30 -12.82 7.54 -3.85
C GLU A 30 -13.90 7.17 -4.87
N ARG A 31 -13.52 6.77 -6.07
CA ARG A 31 -14.48 6.38 -7.11
C ARG A 31 -15.26 5.11 -6.75
N LEU A 32 -14.63 4.16 -6.07
CA LEU A 32 -15.26 2.89 -5.70
C LEU A 32 -16.16 3.02 -4.47
N PHE A 33 -15.65 3.60 -3.41
CA PHE A 33 -16.32 3.62 -2.10
C PHE A 33 -17.01 4.95 -1.80
N GLY A 34 -16.54 6.06 -2.37
CA GLY A 34 -17.01 7.39 -1.99
C GLY A 34 -16.82 7.63 -0.50
N ALA A 35 -17.82 8.22 0.11
CA ALA A 35 -17.86 8.52 1.55
C ALA A 35 -18.61 7.46 2.36
N LEU A 36 -18.89 6.27 1.81
CA LEU A 36 -19.63 5.23 2.51
C LEU A 36 -18.86 4.74 3.75
N PRO A 37 -19.46 4.78 4.95
CA PRO A 37 -18.85 4.18 6.13
C PRO A 37 -18.83 2.64 6.03
N ASP A 38 -17.88 2.01 6.72
CA ASP A 38 -17.68 0.56 6.67
C ASP A 38 -18.97 -0.26 6.89
N PRO A 39 -19.88 0.08 7.82
CA PRO A 39 -21.13 -0.68 8.00
C PRO A 39 -22.07 -0.68 6.78
N GLN A 40 -21.92 0.28 5.88
CA GLN A 40 -22.71 0.37 4.65
C GLN A 40 -22.08 -0.40 3.48
N LEU A 41 -20.87 -0.90 3.63
CA LEU A 41 -20.23 -1.81 2.68
C LEU A 41 -20.80 -3.22 2.90
N THR A 42 -21.95 -3.48 2.33
CA THR A 42 -22.71 -4.73 2.49
C THR A 42 -22.56 -5.63 1.26
N ALA A 43 -22.98 -6.90 1.40
CA ALA A 43 -23.04 -7.80 0.27
C ALA A 43 -23.95 -7.27 -0.85
N ASP A 44 -25.05 -6.59 -0.51
CA ASP A 44 -25.91 -5.94 -1.50
C ASP A 44 -25.22 -4.81 -2.24
N TRP A 45 -24.47 -3.98 -1.52
CA TRP A 45 -23.66 -2.94 -2.14
C TRP A 45 -22.67 -3.55 -3.14
N LEU A 46 -21.97 -4.61 -2.74
CA LEU A 46 -20.99 -5.27 -3.60
C LEU A 46 -21.66 -5.90 -4.83
N ARG A 47 -22.78 -6.60 -4.66
CA ARG A 47 -23.53 -7.17 -5.78
C ARG A 47 -23.97 -6.11 -6.78
N ARG A 48 -24.48 -4.98 -6.30
CA ARG A 48 -24.87 -3.85 -7.16
C ARG A 48 -23.67 -3.26 -7.88
N THR A 49 -22.55 -3.12 -7.19
CA THR A 49 -21.29 -2.62 -7.77
C THR A 49 -20.82 -3.55 -8.89
N LEU A 50 -20.81 -4.85 -8.66
CA LEU A 50 -20.36 -5.84 -9.65
C LEU A 50 -21.38 -6.10 -10.76
N ALA A 51 -22.60 -5.62 -10.64
CA ALA A 51 -23.62 -5.73 -11.70
C ALA A 51 -23.36 -4.78 -12.88
N ALA A 52 -22.54 -3.74 -12.70
CA ALA A 52 -22.18 -2.79 -13.73
C ALA A 52 -20.73 -2.94 -14.17
N PRO A 53 -20.40 -2.85 -15.47
CA PRO A 53 -19.01 -2.94 -15.95
C PRO A 53 -18.07 -1.94 -15.26
N GLU A 54 -18.53 -0.71 -15.02
CA GLU A 54 -17.75 0.34 -14.34
C GLU A 54 -17.40 -0.08 -12.90
N GLY A 55 -18.30 -0.75 -12.20
CA GLY A 55 -18.07 -1.25 -10.85
C GLY A 55 -17.03 -2.36 -10.83
N ILE A 56 -17.10 -3.28 -11.78
CA ILE A 56 -16.09 -4.35 -11.95
C ILE A 56 -14.72 -3.71 -12.17
N ASP A 57 -14.62 -2.77 -13.10
CA ASP A 57 -13.35 -2.10 -13.41
C ASP A 57 -12.77 -1.38 -12.20
N ARG A 58 -13.62 -0.75 -11.37
CA ARG A 58 -13.18 -0.06 -10.14
C ARG A 58 -12.68 -1.03 -9.09
N VAL A 59 -13.35 -2.15 -8.89
CA VAL A 59 -12.92 -3.18 -7.93
C VAL A 59 -11.57 -3.77 -8.36
N GLU A 60 -11.44 -4.13 -9.64
CA GLU A 60 -10.17 -4.64 -10.18
C GLU A 60 -9.04 -3.61 -10.05
N SER A 61 -9.33 -2.38 -10.42
CA SER A 61 -8.36 -1.29 -10.34
C SER A 61 -7.93 -1.02 -8.90
N PHE A 62 -8.86 -1.05 -7.95
CA PHE A 62 -8.53 -0.89 -6.53
C PHE A 62 -7.60 -2.00 -6.05
N GLY A 63 -7.93 -3.25 -6.33
CA GLY A 63 -7.10 -4.40 -5.95
C GLY A 63 -5.68 -4.32 -6.54
N ALA A 64 -5.58 -3.99 -7.82
CA ALA A 64 -4.29 -3.88 -8.51
C ALA A 64 -3.44 -2.73 -7.96
N LYS A 65 -4.03 -1.56 -7.70
CA LYS A 65 -3.33 -0.39 -7.17
C LYS A 65 -2.93 -0.58 -5.71
N PHE A 66 -3.79 -1.21 -4.92
CA PHE A 66 -3.46 -1.59 -3.54
C PHE A 66 -2.26 -2.53 -3.50
N ALA A 67 -2.27 -3.58 -4.30
CA ALA A 67 -1.18 -4.54 -4.41
C ALA A 67 0.13 -3.87 -4.83
N ARG A 68 0.07 -3.00 -5.83
CA ARG A 68 1.26 -2.33 -6.36
C ARG A 68 1.91 -1.43 -5.31
N MET A 69 1.14 -0.61 -4.61
CA MET A 69 1.67 0.26 -3.57
C MET A 69 2.29 -0.55 -2.42
N GLN A 70 1.62 -1.61 -2.00
CA GLN A 70 2.14 -2.49 -0.96
C GLN A 70 3.45 -3.16 -1.37
N ASP A 71 3.51 -3.70 -2.58
CA ASP A 71 4.72 -4.34 -3.10
C ASP A 71 5.89 -3.36 -3.21
N THR A 72 5.66 -2.17 -3.72
CA THR A 72 6.70 -1.16 -3.83
C THR A 72 7.21 -0.73 -2.46
N LEU A 73 6.32 -0.50 -1.49
CA LEU A 73 6.72 -0.18 -0.12
C LEU A 73 7.58 -1.26 0.51
N VAL A 74 7.11 -2.50 0.46
CA VAL A 74 7.75 -3.62 1.20
C VAL A 74 8.99 -4.13 0.47
N ASP A 75 8.92 -4.32 -0.84
CA ASP A 75 9.96 -5.00 -1.59
C ASP A 75 11.03 -4.07 -2.16
N LYS A 76 10.75 -2.78 -2.27
CA LYS A 76 11.65 -1.80 -2.87
C LYS A 76 12.00 -0.65 -1.95
N LEU A 77 10.99 0.05 -1.39
CA LEU A 77 11.22 1.27 -0.61
C LEU A 77 11.93 0.97 0.72
N LEU A 78 11.45 -0.01 1.49
CA LEU A 78 12.08 -0.36 2.77
C LEU A 78 13.53 -0.83 2.61
N PRO A 79 13.85 -1.74 1.67
CA PRO A 79 15.24 -2.10 1.42
C PRO A 79 16.10 -0.89 0.99
N ALA A 80 15.58 -0.01 0.15
CA ALA A 80 16.31 1.19 -0.27
C ALA A 80 16.58 2.15 0.89
N LEU A 81 15.61 2.31 1.79
CA LEU A 81 15.78 3.12 3.01
C LEU A 81 16.91 2.57 3.88
N LEU A 82 16.94 1.26 4.08
CA LEU A 82 17.98 0.60 4.89
C LEU A 82 19.35 0.77 4.25
N ARG A 83 19.48 0.57 2.94
CA ARG A 83 20.76 0.78 2.23
C ARG A 83 21.23 2.24 2.31
N ALA A 84 20.32 3.19 2.12
CA ALA A 84 20.65 4.61 2.28
C ALA A 84 21.11 4.95 3.70
N SER A 85 20.64 4.20 4.69
CA SER A 85 21.04 4.32 6.10
C SER A 85 22.30 3.48 6.44
N ALA A 86 22.97 2.95 5.43
CA ALA A 86 24.15 2.07 5.58
C ALA A 86 23.84 0.79 6.37
N GLU A 87 22.63 0.27 6.25
CA GLU A 87 22.20 -0.97 6.87
C GLU A 87 21.94 -2.05 5.82
N GLN A 88 22.17 -3.30 6.20
CA GLN A 88 21.89 -4.46 5.35
C GLN A 88 20.39 -4.81 5.44
N PRO A 89 19.64 -4.81 4.32
CA PRO A 89 18.27 -5.30 4.33
C PRO A 89 18.22 -6.79 4.70
N GLY A 90 17.20 -7.17 5.48
CA GLY A 90 16.89 -8.55 5.81
C GLY A 90 15.70 -9.07 5.00
N THR A 91 14.94 -9.99 5.60
CA THR A 91 13.67 -10.45 5.04
C THR A 91 12.64 -9.30 5.04
N ALA A 92 11.56 -9.46 4.29
CA ALA A 92 10.47 -8.47 4.27
C ALA A 92 9.96 -8.20 5.70
N LEU A 93 9.74 -9.24 6.50
CA LEU A 93 9.26 -9.10 7.88
C LEU A 93 10.30 -8.41 8.77
N ASP A 94 11.58 -8.74 8.63
CA ASP A 94 12.66 -8.08 9.38
C ASP A 94 12.68 -6.58 9.07
N ASN A 95 12.55 -6.20 7.80
CA ASN A 95 12.56 -4.81 7.37
C ASN A 95 11.34 -4.06 7.89
N LEU A 96 10.17 -4.69 7.89
CA LEU A 96 8.93 -4.14 8.47
C LEU A 96 9.09 -3.89 9.98
N HIS A 97 9.64 -4.84 10.72
CA HIS A 97 9.88 -4.68 12.15
C HIS A 97 10.89 -3.56 12.45
N ARG A 98 11.94 -3.44 11.64
CA ARG A 98 12.91 -2.33 11.80
C ARG A 98 12.24 -0.98 11.57
N ALA A 99 11.42 -0.86 10.51
CA ALA A 99 10.69 0.35 10.21
C ALA A 99 9.69 0.70 11.33
N GLU A 100 9.02 -0.29 11.90
CA GLU A 100 8.10 -0.09 13.04
C GLU A 100 8.85 0.43 14.26
N ARG A 101 10.02 -0.14 14.59
CA ARG A 101 10.85 0.35 15.70
C ARG A 101 11.35 1.78 15.50
N LEU A 102 11.53 2.21 14.25
CA LEU A 102 11.89 3.59 13.91
C LEU A 102 10.67 4.53 13.91
N GLY A 103 9.47 4.01 14.18
CA GLY A 103 8.24 4.80 14.14
C GLY A 103 7.75 5.15 12.74
N LEU A 104 8.21 4.44 11.71
CA LEU A 104 7.91 4.75 10.32
C LEU A 104 6.66 4.05 9.81
N LEU A 105 6.24 2.98 10.45
CA LEU A 105 4.98 2.31 10.14
C LEU A 105 4.40 1.63 11.39
N GLN A 106 3.14 1.24 11.29
CA GLN A 106 2.42 0.56 12.34
C GLN A 106 1.96 -0.82 11.88
N GLN A 107 1.71 -1.70 12.84
CA GLN A 107 1.15 -3.02 12.61
C GLN A 107 1.99 -3.89 11.67
N ALA A 108 3.30 -3.90 11.87
CA ALA A 108 4.23 -4.64 11.01
C ALA A 108 3.81 -6.10 10.82
N ASP A 109 3.29 -6.77 11.87
CA ASP A 109 2.86 -8.17 11.82
C ASP A 109 1.61 -8.39 10.94
N GLU A 110 0.82 -7.36 10.68
CA GLU A 110 -0.36 -7.44 9.82
C GLU A 110 -0.04 -7.29 8.32
N TRP A 111 1.08 -6.70 7.98
CA TRP A 111 1.46 -6.48 6.57
C TRP A 111 1.56 -7.78 5.75
N PRO A 112 2.12 -8.89 6.27
CA PRO A 112 2.08 -10.16 5.54
C PRO A 112 0.65 -10.67 5.29
N ALA A 113 -0.27 -10.48 6.24
CA ALA A 113 -1.68 -10.85 6.06
C ALA A 113 -2.34 -10.03 4.95
N MET A 114 -1.96 -8.75 4.81
CA MET A 114 -2.47 -7.89 3.73
C MET A 114 -2.02 -8.38 2.34
N ARG A 115 -0.86 -9.02 2.22
CA ARG A 115 -0.44 -9.65 0.97
C ARG A 115 -1.36 -10.80 0.55
N LEU A 116 -1.86 -11.57 1.50
CA LEU A 116 -2.82 -12.63 1.22
C LEU A 116 -4.17 -12.05 0.78
N ILE A 117 -4.62 -10.97 1.41
CA ILE A 117 -5.85 -10.27 1.04
C ILE A 117 -5.76 -9.74 -0.39
N ARG A 118 -4.65 -9.12 -0.76
CA ARG A 118 -4.48 -8.61 -2.12
C ARG A 118 -4.63 -9.70 -3.18
N ASN A 119 -4.14 -10.91 -2.90
CA ASN A 119 -4.27 -12.02 -3.83
C ASN A 119 -5.74 -12.38 -4.06
N ARG A 120 -6.57 -12.34 -3.02
CA ARG A 120 -8.02 -12.53 -3.15
C ARG A 120 -8.67 -11.44 -3.99
N LEU A 121 -8.29 -10.17 -3.79
CA LEU A 121 -8.83 -9.05 -4.54
C LEU A 121 -8.49 -9.12 -6.04
N VAL A 122 -7.40 -9.79 -6.41
CA VAL A 122 -6.96 -9.92 -7.81
C VAL A 122 -7.51 -11.17 -8.46
N HIS A 123 -7.73 -12.27 -7.70
CA HIS A 123 -8.00 -13.58 -8.28
C HIS A 123 -9.38 -14.18 -7.96
N GLU A 124 -10.04 -13.81 -6.86
CA GLU A 124 -11.22 -14.55 -6.35
C GLU A 124 -12.57 -13.85 -6.52
N TYR A 125 -12.61 -12.60 -6.96
CA TYR A 125 -13.85 -11.80 -6.90
C TYR A 125 -14.96 -12.28 -7.84
N PHE A 126 -14.66 -12.99 -8.91
CA PHE A 126 -15.66 -13.52 -9.83
C PHE A 126 -16.42 -14.72 -9.28
N GLU A 127 -15.76 -15.55 -8.46
CA GLU A 127 -16.33 -16.81 -8.01
C GLU A 127 -17.25 -16.65 -6.79
N ARG A 128 -16.89 -15.77 -5.86
CA ARG A 128 -17.62 -15.55 -4.61
C ARG A 128 -17.57 -14.09 -4.15
N PRO A 129 -18.44 -13.23 -4.68
CA PRO A 129 -18.45 -11.82 -4.28
C PRO A 129 -18.60 -11.61 -2.77
N GLU A 130 -19.48 -12.37 -2.11
CA GLU A 130 -19.71 -12.23 -0.67
C GLU A 130 -18.45 -12.59 0.16
N ALA A 131 -17.69 -13.57 -0.31
CA ALA A 131 -16.43 -13.96 0.36
C ALA A 131 -15.33 -12.89 0.22
N MET A 132 -15.39 -12.09 -0.84
CA MET A 132 -14.45 -11.01 -1.08
C MET A 132 -14.71 -9.78 -0.20
N LEU A 133 -15.94 -9.56 0.24
CA LEU A 133 -16.32 -8.34 0.95
C LEU A 133 -15.48 -8.06 2.20
N PRO A 134 -15.24 -9.02 3.11
CA PRO A 134 -14.37 -8.78 4.26
C PRO A 134 -12.95 -8.37 3.85
N ALA A 135 -12.40 -8.99 2.81
CA ALA A 135 -11.08 -8.65 2.29
C ALA A 135 -11.03 -7.23 1.70
N LEU A 136 -12.09 -6.84 0.99
CA LEU A 136 -12.21 -5.52 0.40
C LEU A 136 -12.30 -4.42 1.48
N VAL A 137 -13.12 -4.63 2.50
CA VAL A 137 -13.23 -3.71 3.64
C VAL A 137 -11.90 -3.58 4.37
N ARG A 138 -11.23 -4.68 4.60
CA ARG A 138 -9.94 -4.72 5.28
C ARG A 138 -8.86 -3.99 4.49
N ALA A 139 -8.80 -4.21 3.17
CA ALA A 139 -7.89 -3.49 2.29
C ALA A 139 -8.15 -1.99 2.32
N ARG A 140 -9.42 -1.57 2.28
CA ARG A 140 -9.79 -0.16 2.40
C ARG A 140 -9.25 0.47 3.69
N GLN A 141 -9.43 -0.19 4.83
CA GLN A 141 -8.92 0.26 6.12
C GLN A 141 -7.39 0.36 6.11
N PHE A 142 -6.73 -0.59 5.46
CA PHE A 142 -5.27 -0.64 5.42
C PHE A 142 -4.65 0.42 4.50
N VAL A 143 -5.40 1.01 3.58
CA VAL A 143 -4.91 2.12 2.74
C VAL A 143 -4.37 3.27 3.59
N ALA A 144 -5.04 3.62 4.68
CA ALA A 144 -4.59 4.66 5.60
C ALA A 144 -3.23 4.31 6.22
N ILE A 145 -3.00 3.05 6.55
CA ILE A 145 -1.72 2.57 7.11
C ILE A 145 -0.60 2.66 6.07
N LEU A 146 -0.88 2.27 4.81
CA LEU A 146 0.08 2.42 3.71
C LEU A 146 0.46 3.89 3.49
N CYS A 147 -0.51 4.77 3.46
CA CYS A 147 -0.29 6.21 3.26
C CYS A 147 0.50 6.82 4.42
N ALA A 148 0.19 6.45 5.66
CA ALA A 148 0.92 6.91 6.83
C ALA A 148 2.39 6.45 6.80
N ALA A 149 2.65 5.22 6.38
CA ALA A 149 4.01 4.71 6.22
C ALA A 149 4.79 5.50 5.17
N HIS A 150 4.20 5.75 4.02
CA HIS A 150 4.83 6.57 2.97
C HIS A 150 5.18 7.97 3.49
N THR A 151 4.25 8.63 4.15
CA THR A 151 4.47 9.98 4.71
C THR A 151 5.61 9.98 5.73
N ALA A 152 5.61 9.01 6.65
CA ALA A 152 6.64 8.92 7.67
C ALA A 152 8.02 8.62 7.08
N ILE A 153 8.11 7.73 6.11
CA ILE A 153 9.38 7.40 5.43
C ILE A 153 9.90 8.60 4.65
N ARG A 154 9.04 9.31 3.94
CA ARG A 154 9.40 10.53 3.21
C ARG A 154 9.97 11.58 4.16
N GLN A 155 9.31 11.82 5.28
CA GLN A 155 9.76 12.79 6.29
C GLN A 155 11.11 12.37 6.88
N TYR A 156 11.25 11.11 7.25
CA TYR A 156 12.51 10.56 7.77
C TYR A 156 13.66 10.73 6.77
N ALA A 157 13.42 10.42 5.50
CA ALA A 157 14.41 10.55 4.45
C ALA A 157 14.81 12.02 4.24
N GLN A 158 13.85 12.93 4.29
CA GLN A 158 14.09 14.36 4.14
C GLN A 158 14.93 14.91 5.30
N GLU A 159 14.61 14.53 6.53
CA GLU A 159 15.36 14.97 7.72
C GLU A 159 16.79 14.43 7.74
N ARG A 160 16.99 13.21 7.21
CA ARG A 160 18.28 12.51 7.31
C ARG A 160 19.18 12.71 6.09
N PHE A 161 18.62 12.81 4.91
CA PHE A 161 19.35 12.86 3.64
C PHE A 161 18.98 14.07 2.77
N GLY A 162 18.02 14.85 3.19
CA GLY A 162 17.48 15.92 2.39
C GLY A 162 18.30 17.20 2.40
N GLU A 163 18.10 18.02 1.39
CA GLU A 163 18.27 19.44 1.43
C GLU A 163 16.95 20.07 1.76
#